data_9b3b3f3f100a2e9c95cc168e3c13bdf0
#
_entry.id   9b3b3f3f100a2e9c95cc168e3c13bdf0
#
_cell.length_a   1.000
_cell.length_b   1.000
_cell.length_c   1.000
_cell.angle_alpha   90.00
_cell.angle_beta   90.00
_cell.angle_gamma   90.00
#
_symmetry.space_group_name_H-M   'P 1'
#
loop_
_entity.id
_entity.type
_entity.pdbx_description
1 polymer ?
#
loop_
_entity_poly.entity_id
_entity_poly.type
_entity_poly.pdbx_seq_one_letter_code
_entity_poly.pdbx_strand_id
1 'polypeptide(L)'
;SMSMKDNAVLGISLGTSMASGYVDPDGRIRPWLNELAFAPVDYDNGATADEWSQDIGCGVQYFSQQAVARLVPAAGIALDSGMPFPEQLVEVQKLMANGDEKARLIFETIGVYLGYSIAHYANFYDIRNVLILGRVTSGQGGEIILQKADEVLRAEFPALSESIKLSTPDEQQKRHGQAVAAASLPSIG
;
A
#
# COMPACT_ATOMS: atom_id res chain seq x y z
N SER A 1 0.02 -25.62 14.97
CA SER A 1 -1.06 -24.68 15.30
C SER A 1 -0.46 -23.28 15.35
N MET A 2 -0.86 -22.38 14.46
CA MET A 2 -0.51 -20.96 14.56
C MET A 2 -1.03 -20.48 15.92
N SER A 3 -0.18 -19.78 16.67
CA SER A 3 -0.56 -19.14 17.92
C SER A 3 -1.66 -18.12 17.63
N MET A 4 -2.65 -17.96 18.50
CA MET A 4 -3.71 -16.96 18.34
C MET A 4 -3.16 -15.52 18.19
N LYS A 5 -1.94 -15.28 18.69
CA LYS A 5 -1.24 -13.99 18.52
C LYS A 5 -0.78 -13.70 17.07
N ASP A 6 -0.71 -14.72 16.21
CA ASP A 6 -0.26 -14.56 14.81
C ASP A 6 -1.37 -14.05 13.87
N ASN A 7 -2.58 -13.81 14.38
CA ASN A 7 -3.75 -13.45 13.58
C ASN A 7 -3.91 -11.94 13.33
N ALA A 8 -3.13 -11.08 13.98
CA ALA A 8 -3.24 -9.64 13.80
C ALA A 8 -2.78 -9.24 12.39
N VAL A 9 -3.71 -8.71 11.60
CA VAL A 9 -3.48 -8.34 10.20
C VAL A 9 -3.89 -6.90 9.95
N LEU A 10 -2.98 -6.09 9.44
CA LEU A 10 -3.28 -4.80 8.82
C LEU A 10 -3.30 -4.98 7.30
N GLY A 11 -4.48 -4.88 6.71
CA GLY A 11 -4.66 -4.88 5.26
C GLY A 11 -4.58 -3.46 4.71
N ILE A 12 -3.78 -3.23 3.66
CA ILE A 12 -3.65 -1.94 3.00
C ILE A 12 -3.83 -2.15 1.49
N SER A 13 -4.82 -1.47 0.91
CA SER A 13 -5.09 -1.52 -0.52
C SER A 13 -4.57 -0.26 -1.21
N LEU A 14 -3.64 -0.44 -2.15
CA LEU A 14 -3.06 0.59 -3.00
C LEU A 14 -3.77 0.58 -4.36
N GLY A 15 -4.91 1.26 -4.43
CA GLY A 15 -5.78 1.30 -5.61
C GLY A 15 -5.87 2.70 -6.23
N THR A 16 -7.06 3.07 -6.70
CA THR A 16 -7.37 4.45 -7.14
C THR A 16 -7.20 5.42 -5.98
N SER A 17 -7.61 4.98 -4.78
CA SER A 17 -7.30 5.58 -3.49
C SER A 17 -6.60 4.55 -2.61
N MET A 18 -6.32 4.91 -1.36
CA MET A 18 -5.84 4.00 -0.33
C MET A 18 -7.02 3.58 0.56
N ALA A 19 -7.10 2.31 0.90
CA ALA A 19 -8.05 1.81 1.90
C ALA A 19 -7.34 0.87 2.86
N SER A 20 -7.83 0.76 4.08
CA SER A 20 -7.24 -0.12 5.08
C SER A 20 -8.28 -0.79 5.96
N GLY A 21 -7.89 -1.91 6.55
CA GLY A 21 -8.69 -2.66 7.49
C GLY A 21 -7.81 -3.42 8.48
N TYR A 22 -8.32 -3.62 9.69
CA TYR A 22 -7.56 -4.27 10.75
C TYR A 22 -8.33 -5.41 11.40
N VAL A 23 -7.64 -6.54 11.49
CA VAL A 23 -8.05 -7.71 12.28
C VAL A 23 -7.12 -7.80 13.47
N ASP A 24 -7.69 -7.85 14.68
CA ASP A 24 -6.92 -7.88 15.91
C ASP A 24 -6.30 -9.28 16.20
N PRO A 25 -5.46 -9.42 17.25
CA PRO A 25 -4.88 -10.71 17.63
C PRO A 25 -5.91 -11.79 17.94
N ASP A 26 -7.12 -11.43 18.39
CA ASP A 26 -8.22 -12.36 18.65
C ASP A 26 -8.95 -12.80 17.37
N GLY A 27 -8.55 -12.30 16.20
CA GLY A 27 -9.16 -12.59 14.91
C GLY A 27 -10.45 -11.81 14.64
N ARG A 28 -10.71 -10.71 15.37
CA ARG A 28 -11.90 -9.89 15.20
C ARG A 28 -11.63 -8.71 14.29
N ILE A 29 -12.52 -8.50 13.33
CA ILE A 29 -12.53 -7.27 12.53
C ILE A 29 -12.94 -6.14 13.46
N ARG A 30 -12.07 -5.16 13.61
CA ARG A 30 -12.38 -3.97 14.44
C ARG A 30 -13.18 -2.95 13.62
N PRO A 31 -14.31 -2.47 14.18
CA PRO A 31 -15.16 -1.49 13.51
C PRO A 31 -14.62 -0.06 13.65
N TRP A 32 -13.30 0.09 13.74
CA TRP A 32 -12.64 1.38 13.78
C TRP A 32 -12.63 2.00 12.39
N LEU A 33 -12.68 3.31 12.36
CA LEU A 33 -12.44 4.04 11.12
C LEU A 33 -10.94 3.98 10.80
N ASN A 34 -10.57 3.00 9.96
CA ASN A 34 -9.16 2.79 9.60
C ASN A 34 -8.79 3.62 8.36
N GLU A 35 -8.95 4.94 8.45
CA GLU A 35 -8.72 5.87 7.33
C GLU A 35 -7.24 6.26 7.21
N LEU A 36 -6.37 5.25 6.99
CA LEU A 36 -4.94 5.49 6.79
C LEU A 36 -4.63 6.31 5.52
N ALA A 37 -5.61 6.46 4.61
CA ALA A 37 -5.51 7.38 3.47
C ALA A 37 -5.23 8.82 3.90
N PHE A 38 -5.75 9.23 5.06
CA PHE A 38 -5.57 10.57 5.61
C PHE A 38 -4.54 10.63 6.75
N ALA A 39 -3.95 9.49 7.11
CA ALA A 39 -2.86 9.48 8.07
C ALA A 39 -1.62 10.19 7.49
N PRO A 40 -0.91 10.99 8.29
CA PRO A 40 0.28 11.68 7.82
C PRO A 40 1.41 10.69 7.51
N VAL A 41 2.06 10.90 6.37
CA VAL A 41 3.19 10.11 5.86
C VAL A 41 4.41 11.00 5.65
N ASP A 42 4.18 12.21 5.13
CA ASP A 42 5.24 13.18 4.83
C ASP A 42 4.99 14.46 5.62
N TYR A 43 5.99 14.85 6.41
CA TYR A 43 5.95 16.03 7.29
C TYR A 43 6.72 17.23 6.70
N ASP A 44 7.17 17.13 5.44
CA ASP A 44 7.80 18.27 4.77
C ASP A 44 6.78 19.37 4.50
N ASN A 45 7.20 20.63 4.66
CA ASN A 45 6.35 21.78 4.40
C ASN A 45 5.92 21.92 2.92
N GLY A 46 6.64 21.28 2.02
CA GLY A 46 6.34 21.20 0.59
C GLY A 46 5.62 19.91 0.18
N ALA A 47 5.19 19.09 1.15
CA ALA A 47 4.47 17.85 0.86
C ALA A 47 3.15 18.12 0.11
N THR A 48 2.75 17.18 -0.73
CA THR A 48 1.56 17.32 -1.57
C THR A 48 0.28 17.31 -0.72
N ALA A 49 -0.60 18.28 -0.96
CA ALA A 49 -1.96 18.28 -0.41
C ALA A 49 -2.87 17.35 -1.21
N ASP A 50 -3.75 16.65 -0.54
CA ASP A 50 -4.81 15.88 -1.17
C ASP A 50 -5.89 16.83 -1.74
N GLU A 51 -6.33 16.56 -2.97
CA GLU A 51 -7.27 17.46 -3.67
C GLU A 51 -8.64 17.51 -2.99
N TRP A 52 -9.05 16.43 -2.33
CA TRP A 52 -10.36 16.31 -1.72
C TRP A 52 -10.38 16.77 -0.26
N SER A 53 -9.47 16.25 0.57
CA SER A 53 -9.42 16.55 2.01
C SER A 53 -8.62 17.82 2.33
N GLN A 54 -7.73 18.24 1.44
CA GLN A 54 -6.72 19.28 1.64
C GLN A 54 -5.65 18.90 2.70
N ASP A 55 -5.62 17.66 3.15
CA ASP A 55 -4.60 17.18 4.07
C ASP A 55 -3.23 17.12 3.37
N ILE A 56 -2.23 17.70 4.00
CA ILE A 56 -0.87 17.76 3.47
C ILE A 56 -0.10 16.49 3.88
N GLY A 57 0.55 15.85 2.91
CA GLY A 57 1.42 14.71 3.16
C GLY A 57 0.70 13.43 3.61
N CYS A 58 -0.59 13.27 3.30
CA CYS A 58 -1.39 12.13 3.73
C CYS A 58 -1.21 10.89 2.84
N GLY A 59 -1.55 9.71 3.39
CA GLY A 59 -1.27 8.39 2.83
C GLY A 59 -1.74 8.18 1.39
N VAL A 60 -2.89 8.74 0.99
CA VAL A 60 -3.39 8.57 -0.38
C VAL A 60 -2.43 9.12 -1.43
N GLN A 61 -1.67 10.17 -1.11
CA GLN A 61 -0.69 10.79 -1.99
C GLN A 61 0.60 9.96 -2.15
N TYR A 62 0.80 8.94 -1.30
CA TYR A 62 2.01 8.11 -1.25
C TYR A 62 1.75 6.63 -1.57
N PHE A 63 0.50 6.15 -1.48
CA PHE A 63 0.14 4.73 -1.55
C PHE A 63 -1.00 4.40 -2.52
N SER A 64 -1.24 5.26 -3.52
CA SER A 64 -2.28 5.05 -4.52
C SER A 64 -1.78 5.24 -5.95
N GLN A 65 -2.68 5.17 -6.92
CA GLN A 65 -2.35 5.55 -8.30
C GLN A 65 -1.93 7.02 -8.41
N GLN A 66 -2.39 7.89 -7.51
CA GLN A 66 -1.95 9.27 -7.42
C GLN A 66 -0.45 9.35 -7.08
N ALA A 67 0.05 8.49 -6.19
CA ALA A 67 1.46 8.40 -5.88
C ALA A 67 2.32 8.08 -7.11
N VAL A 68 1.88 7.11 -7.92
CA VAL A 68 2.58 6.76 -9.17
C VAL A 68 2.58 7.95 -10.12
N ALA A 69 1.42 8.57 -10.37
CA ALA A 69 1.31 9.71 -11.28
C ALA A 69 2.18 10.91 -10.84
N ARG A 70 2.21 11.19 -9.54
CA ARG A 70 3.05 12.25 -8.97
C ARG A 70 4.55 11.97 -9.14
N LEU A 71 4.97 10.71 -9.05
CA LEU A 71 6.37 10.30 -9.18
C LEU A 71 6.83 10.21 -10.64
N VAL A 72 5.92 10.07 -11.62
CA VAL A 72 6.26 10.01 -13.06
C VAL A 72 7.16 11.16 -13.52
N PRO A 73 6.78 12.44 -13.33
CA PRO A 73 7.64 13.54 -13.74
C PRO A 73 8.91 13.64 -12.89
N ALA A 74 8.84 13.31 -11.60
CA ALA A 74 10.01 13.30 -10.70
C ALA A 74 11.05 12.25 -11.12
N ALA A 75 10.62 11.10 -11.64
CA ALA A 75 11.48 10.08 -12.21
C ALA A 75 12.01 10.44 -13.62
N GLY A 76 11.55 11.53 -14.21
CA GLY A 76 11.91 11.95 -15.57
C GLY A 76 11.31 11.04 -16.64
N ILE A 77 10.12 10.50 -16.40
CA ILE A 77 9.31 9.77 -17.39
C ILE A 77 8.35 10.77 -18.05
N ALA A 78 8.33 10.78 -19.38
CA ALA A 78 7.43 11.65 -20.14
C ALA A 78 6.14 10.88 -20.48
N LEU A 79 5.06 11.19 -19.79
CA LEU A 79 3.70 10.79 -20.15
C LEU A 79 2.84 12.02 -20.43
N ASP A 80 1.74 11.82 -21.13
CA ASP A 80 0.76 12.90 -21.34
C ASP A 80 0.17 13.32 -19.98
N SER A 81 0.24 14.61 -19.66
CA SER A 81 -0.27 15.17 -18.40
C SER A 81 -1.80 15.05 -18.28
N GLY A 82 -2.52 14.88 -19.38
CA GLY A 82 -3.96 14.61 -19.40
C GLY A 82 -4.34 13.14 -19.26
N MET A 83 -3.35 12.24 -19.22
CA MET A 83 -3.61 10.79 -19.09
C MET A 83 -4.18 10.46 -17.70
N PRO A 84 -5.31 9.71 -17.60
CA PRO A 84 -5.87 9.30 -16.32
C PRO A 84 -4.90 8.47 -15.47
N PHE A 85 -4.95 8.59 -14.16
CA PHE A 85 -4.04 7.87 -13.25
C PHE A 85 -4.00 6.34 -13.45
N PRO A 86 -5.13 5.64 -13.69
CA PRO A 86 -5.08 4.22 -14.00
C PRO A 86 -4.28 3.87 -15.25
N GLU A 87 -4.31 4.73 -16.26
CA GLU A 87 -3.57 4.55 -17.50
C GLU A 87 -2.09 4.85 -17.31
N GLN A 88 -1.74 5.91 -16.56
CA GLN A 88 -0.35 6.20 -16.18
C GLN A 88 0.26 5.01 -15.42
N LEU A 89 -0.46 4.42 -14.48
CA LEU A 89 0.00 3.21 -13.78
C LEU A 89 0.30 2.07 -14.76
N VAL A 90 -0.58 1.82 -15.71
CA VAL A 90 -0.38 0.75 -16.71
C VAL A 90 0.87 1.01 -17.55
N GLU A 91 1.09 2.26 -17.99
CA GLU A 91 2.30 2.60 -18.76
C GLU A 91 3.57 2.45 -17.93
N VAL A 92 3.58 2.89 -16.66
CA VAL A 92 4.72 2.72 -15.76
C VAL A 92 5.00 1.24 -15.51
N GLN A 93 3.97 0.41 -15.32
CA GLN A 93 4.12 -1.03 -15.17
C GLN A 93 4.69 -1.70 -16.43
N LYS A 94 4.31 -1.26 -17.63
CA LYS A 94 4.89 -1.73 -18.88
C LYS A 94 6.37 -1.34 -19.02
N LEU A 95 6.71 -0.08 -18.71
CA LEU A 95 8.08 0.40 -18.72
C LEU A 95 8.95 -0.44 -17.77
N MET A 96 8.48 -0.68 -16.57
CA MET A 96 9.18 -1.49 -15.59
C MET A 96 9.36 -2.95 -16.06
N ALA A 97 8.33 -3.56 -16.64
CA ALA A 97 8.42 -4.91 -17.20
C ALA A 97 9.45 -5.02 -18.34
N ASN A 98 9.74 -3.90 -19.01
CA ASN A 98 10.79 -3.78 -20.04
C ASN A 98 12.16 -3.38 -19.46
N GLY A 99 12.31 -3.33 -18.15
CA GLY A 99 13.59 -3.05 -17.47
C GLY A 99 13.94 -1.57 -17.35
N ASP A 100 12.94 -0.66 -17.43
CA ASP A 100 13.16 0.76 -17.24
C ASP A 100 13.44 1.08 -15.76
N GLU A 101 14.65 1.54 -15.48
CA GLU A 101 15.09 1.85 -14.11
C GLU A 101 14.35 3.05 -13.49
N LYS A 102 13.87 3.99 -14.29
CA LYS A 102 13.09 5.13 -13.80
C LYS A 102 11.72 4.68 -13.31
N ALA A 103 11.09 3.77 -14.06
CA ALA A 103 9.83 3.16 -13.64
C ALA A 103 10.01 2.33 -12.37
N ARG A 104 11.10 1.58 -12.27
CA ARG A 104 11.46 0.82 -11.06
C ARG A 104 11.62 1.73 -9.84
N LEU A 105 12.31 2.86 -9.99
CA LEU A 105 12.54 3.83 -8.92
C LEU A 105 11.22 4.36 -8.31
N ILE A 106 10.16 4.47 -9.09
CA ILE A 106 8.82 4.86 -8.59
C ILE A 106 8.33 3.85 -7.54
N PHE A 107 8.38 2.54 -7.85
CA PHE A 107 7.93 1.50 -6.93
C PHE A 107 8.86 1.35 -5.71
N GLU A 108 10.16 1.54 -5.90
CA GLU A 108 11.13 1.58 -4.81
C GLU A 108 10.82 2.73 -3.84
N THR A 109 10.52 3.92 -4.37
CA THR A 109 10.16 5.10 -3.56
C THR A 109 8.88 4.84 -2.75
N ILE A 110 7.85 4.27 -3.36
CA ILE A 110 6.62 3.88 -2.65
C ILE A 110 6.94 2.86 -1.54
N GLY A 111 7.82 1.91 -1.81
CA GLY A 111 8.24 0.90 -0.83
C GLY A 111 8.97 1.50 0.36
N VAL A 112 9.85 2.48 0.14
CA VAL A 112 10.53 3.20 1.22
C VAL A 112 9.54 3.92 2.12
N TYR A 113 8.61 4.70 1.55
CA TYR A 113 7.55 5.35 2.34
C TYR A 113 6.71 4.34 3.11
N LEU A 114 6.39 3.19 2.49
CA LEU A 114 5.59 2.14 3.14
C LEU A 114 6.32 1.56 4.35
N GLY A 115 7.63 1.31 4.27
CA GLY A 115 8.42 0.80 5.39
C GLY A 115 8.37 1.71 6.61
N TYR A 116 8.59 3.00 6.43
CA TYR A 116 8.46 4.00 7.51
C TYR A 116 7.03 4.12 8.03
N SER A 117 6.03 4.06 7.14
CA SER A 117 4.62 4.13 7.55
C SER A 117 4.17 2.91 8.35
N ILE A 118 4.64 1.71 8.02
CA ILE A 118 4.37 0.51 8.82
C ILE A 118 4.93 0.68 10.24
N ALA A 119 6.13 1.21 10.38
CA ALA A 119 6.71 1.49 11.70
C ALA A 119 5.88 2.54 12.47
N HIS A 120 5.36 3.55 11.78
CA HIS A 120 4.44 4.52 12.37
C HIS A 120 3.12 3.88 12.80
N TYR A 121 2.50 3.06 11.94
CA TYR A 121 1.24 2.37 12.23
C TYR A 121 1.37 1.38 13.39
N ALA A 122 2.53 0.76 13.57
CA ALA A 122 2.80 -0.14 14.69
C ALA A 122 2.71 0.52 16.07
N ASN A 123 2.68 1.86 16.15
CA ASN A 123 2.39 2.56 17.41
C ASN A 123 0.89 2.55 17.79
N PHE A 124 0.00 2.26 16.84
CA PHE A 124 -1.46 2.32 17.02
C PHE A 124 -2.12 0.95 16.88
N TYR A 125 -1.49 0.03 16.16
CA TYR A 125 -2.01 -1.30 15.87
C TYR A 125 -1.03 -2.36 16.37
N ASP A 126 -1.53 -3.42 17.01
CA ASP A 126 -0.71 -4.62 17.27
C ASP A 126 -0.60 -5.41 15.97
N ILE A 127 0.40 -5.10 15.15
CA ILE A 127 0.58 -5.67 13.82
C ILE A 127 1.50 -6.89 13.90
N ARG A 128 1.08 -8.00 13.30
CA ARG A 128 1.91 -9.20 13.06
C ARG A 128 2.05 -9.49 11.57
N ASN A 129 1.03 -9.15 10.80
CA ASN A 129 1.04 -9.34 9.37
C ASN A 129 0.56 -8.05 8.70
N VAL A 130 1.25 -7.61 7.66
CA VAL A 130 0.80 -6.56 6.76
C VAL A 130 0.50 -7.18 5.42
N LEU A 131 -0.74 -7.05 4.96
CA LEU A 131 -1.19 -7.54 3.68
C LEU A 131 -1.38 -6.36 2.72
N ILE A 132 -0.53 -6.27 1.70
CA ILE A 132 -0.58 -5.21 0.71
C ILE A 132 -1.27 -5.73 -0.55
N LEU A 133 -2.27 -5.00 -1.02
CA LEU A 133 -3.06 -5.37 -2.19
C LEU A 133 -3.39 -4.14 -3.05
N GLY A 134 -4.10 -4.35 -4.15
CA GLY A 134 -4.49 -3.27 -5.06
C GLY A 134 -3.71 -3.24 -6.37
N ARG A 135 -4.14 -2.37 -7.29
CA ARG A 135 -3.58 -2.34 -8.65
C ARG A 135 -2.12 -1.88 -8.71
N VAL A 136 -1.71 -1.02 -7.78
CA VAL A 136 -0.32 -0.53 -7.71
C VAL A 136 0.64 -1.68 -7.40
N THR A 137 0.18 -2.69 -6.66
CA THR A 137 0.98 -3.86 -6.28
C THR A 137 0.88 -5.02 -7.28
N SER A 138 0.30 -4.82 -8.45
CA SER A 138 0.21 -5.87 -9.46
C SER A 138 1.56 -6.10 -10.15
N GLY A 139 1.87 -7.37 -10.40
CA GLY A 139 3.12 -7.76 -11.06
C GLY A 139 4.37 -7.42 -10.24
N GLN A 140 5.48 -7.15 -10.90
CA GLN A 140 6.78 -6.87 -10.28
C GLN A 140 6.76 -5.66 -9.33
N GLY A 141 5.86 -4.68 -9.54
CA GLY A 141 5.76 -3.50 -8.69
C GLY A 141 5.46 -3.84 -7.23
N GLY A 142 4.57 -4.80 -7.00
CA GLY A 142 4.26 -5.29 -5.66
C GLY A 142 5.46 -5.91 -4.95
N GLU A 143 6.24 -6.71 -5.68
CA GLU A 143 7.45 -7.34 -5.14
C GLU A 143 8.50 -6.30 -4.74
N ILE A 144 8.72 -5.30 -5.60
CA ILE A 144 9.67 -4.19 -5.33
C ILE A 144 9.23 -3.39 -4.11
N ILE A 145 7.95 -3.02 -4.04
CA ILE A 145 7.40 -2.28 -2.89
C ILE A 145 7.62 -3.07 -1.59
N LEU A 146 7.30 -4.37 -1.56
CA LEU A 146 7.49 -5.20 -0.38
C LEU A 146 8.96 -5.33 0.00
N GLN A 147 9.83 -5.57 -0.98
CA GLN A 147 11.26 -5.70 -0.76
C GLN A 147 11.83 -4.43 -0.13
N LYS A 148 11.49 -3.25 -0.67
CA LYS A 148 11.98 -1.97 -0.14
C LYS A 148 11.42 -1.65 1.23
N ALA A 149 10.15 -1.95 1.49
CA ALA A 149 9.57 -1.79 2.80
C ALA A 149 10.24 -2.69 3.85
N ASP A 150 10.55 -3.94 3.50
CA ASP A 150 11.29 -4.86 4.37
C ASP A 150 12.74 -4.39 4.60
N GLU A 151 13.43 -3.88 3.57
CA GLU A 151 14.76 -3.29 3.70
C GLU A 151 14.77 -2.12 4.71
N VAL A 152 13.79 -1.22 4.65
CA VAL A 152 13.63 -0.11 5.61
C VAL A 152 13.40 -0.65 7.02
N LEU A 153 12.47 -1.60 7.20
CA LEU A 153 12.19 -2.18 8.51
C LEU A 153 13.43 -2.84 9.10
N ARG A 154 14.19 -3.60 8.31
CA ARG A 154 15.42 -4.25 8.79
C ARG A 154 16.50 -3.25 9.18
N ALA A 155 16.66 -2.18 8.40
CA ALA A 155 17.72 -1.20 8.62
C ALA A 155 17.42 -0.27 9.79
N GLU A 156 16.18 0.22 9.87
CA GLU A 156 15.80 1.31 10.78
C GLU A 156 15.00 0.82 12.00
N PHE A 157 14.27 -0.29 11.87
CA PHE A 157 13.34 -0.81 12.87
C PHE A 157 13.49 -2.32 13.09
N PRO A 158 14.68 -2.83 13.47
CA PRO A 158 14.97 -4.27 13.50
C PRO A 158 14.00 -5.08 14.37
N ALA A 159 13.58 -4.53 15.52
CA ALA A 159 12.61 -5.21 16.39
C ALA A 159 11.23 -5.39 15.73
N LEU A 160 10.81 -4.45 14.89
CA LEU A 160 9.57 -4.59 14.12
C LEU A 160 9.74 -5.58 12.96
N SER A 161 10.88 -5.55 12.28
CA SER A 161 11.21 -6.50 11.22
C SER A 161 11.18 -7.97 11.68
N GLU A 162 11.60 -8.24 12.90
CA GLU A 162 11.53 -9.59 13.48
C GLU A 162 10.09 -10.05 13.79
N SER A 163 9.17 -9.11 14.04
CA SER A 163 7.82 -9.38 14.50
C SER A 163 6.72 -9.22 13.45
N ILE A 164 6.97 -8.45 12.39
CA ILE A 164 6.00 -8.12 11.34
C ILE A 164 6.36 -8.85 10.04
N LYS A 165 5.40 -9.55 9.45
CA LYS A 165 5.53 -10.18 8.14
C LYS A 165 4.82 -9.35 7.08
N LEU A 166 5.52 -9.03 6.00
CA LEU A 166 4.95 -8.35 4.83
C LEU A 166 4.55 -9.37 3.77
N SER A 167 3.39 -9.21 3.17
CA SER A 167 2.92 -10.10 2.10
C SER A 167 2.00 -9.39 1.12
N THR A 168 1.91 -9.96 -0.09
CA THR A 168 0.83 -9.70 -1.05
C THR A 168 -0.01 -10.98 -1.18
N PRO A 169 -1.31 -10.89 -1.42
CA PRO A 169 -2.11 -12.08 -1.69
C PRO A 169 -1.69 -12.71 -3.02
N ASP A 170 -1.64 -14.02 -3.06
CA ASP A 170 -1.50 -14.75 -4.31
C ASP A 170 -2.78 -14.63 -5.18
N GLU A 171 -2.72 -15.04 -6.43
CA GLU A 171 -3.86 -14.93 -7.35
C GLU A 171 -5.06 -15.78 -6.92
N GLN A 172 -4.82 -16.89 -6.22
CA GLN A 172 -5.88 -17.75 -5.69
C GLN A 172 -6.56 -17.08 -4.49
N GLN A 173 -5.79 -16.47 -3.59
CA GLN A 173 -6.29 -15.71 -2.44
C GLN A 173 -7.09 -14.48 -2.90
N LYS A 174 -6.64 -13.77 -3.93
CA LYS A 174 -7.38 -12.63 -4.52
C LYS A 174 -8.76 -13.07 -5.03
N ARG A 175 -8.81 -14.16 -5.81
CA ARG A 175 -10.07 -14.72 -6.33
C ARG A 175 -10.99 -15.21 -5.23
N HIS A 176 -10.44 -15.89 -4.23
CA HIS A 176 -11.22 -16.38 -3.09
C HIS A 176 -11.80 -15.23 -2.28
N GLY A 177 -11.00 -14.21 -1.95
CA GLY A 177 -11.45 -13.03 -1.23
C GLY A 177 -12.56 -12.27 -1.96
N GLN A 178 -12.45 -12.12 -3.28
CA GLN A 178 -13.51 -11.51 -4.10
C GLN A 178 -14.81 -12.35 -4.10
N ALA A 179 -14.70 -13.68 -4.19
CA ALA A 179 -15.86 -14.58 -4.15
C ALA A 179 -16.56 -14.54 -2.78
N VAL A 180 -15.80 -14.53 -1.67
CA VAL A 180 -16.34 -14.40 -0.31
C VAL A 180 -17.01 -13.05 -0.12
N ALA A 181 -16.39 -11.96 -0.56
CA ALA A 181 -16.96 -10.62 -0.48
C ALA A 181 -18.27 -10.52 -1.28
N ALA A 182 -18.31 -11.08 -2.50
CA ALA A 182 -19.52 -11.12 -3.31
C ALA A 182 -20.64 -11.96 -2.68
N ALA A 183 -20.30 -13.10 -2.05
CA ALA A 183 -21.25 -13.96 -1.37
C ALA A 183 -21.81 -13.36 -0.05
N SER A 184 -21.09 -12.42 0.56
CA SER A 184 -21.49 -11.75 1.80
C SER A 184 -22.35 -10.50 1.59
N LEU A 185 -22.58 -10.09 0.34
CA LEU A 185 -23.47 -8.96 0.05
C LEU A 185 -24.92 -9.35 0.38
N PRO A 186 -25.69 -8.47 1.08
CA PRO A 186 -27.09 -8.72 1.32
C PRO A 186 -27.85 -8.91 0.00
N SER A 187 -28.70 -9.93 -0.07
CA SER A 187 -29.64 -10.06 -1.20
C SER A 187 -30.55 -8.84 -1.19
N ILE A 188 -30.45 -8.02 -2.23
CA ILE A 188 -31.42 -6.94 -2.43
C ILE A 188 -32.69 -7.63 -2.92
N GLY A 189 -33.66 -7.78 -2.01
CA GLY A 189 -35.00 -8.25 -2.33
C GLY A 189 -35.85 -7.19 -3.03
#